data_a625725804fd01368bd335f6033d5bf7
#
_entry.id   a625725804fd01368bd335f6033d5bf7
#
_cell.length_a   1.000
_cell.length_b   1.000
_cell.length_c   1.000
_cell.angle_alpha   90.00
_cell.angle_beta   90.00
_cell.angle_gamma   90.00
#
_symmetry.space_group_name_H-M   'P 1'
#
loop_
_entity.id
_entity.type
_entity.pdbx_description
1 polymer ?
#
loop_
_entity_poly.entity_id
_entity_poly.type
_entity_poly.pdbx_seq_one_letter_code
_entity_poly.pdbx_strand_id
1 'polypeptide(L)'
;MDPSVSGVLEAGXXXXRRDPYYAFVERAEQASPKEWSRIGNMVRMEAVERHLGIARENIRFYRHEDCHKIYGYDSWPKRGEPALVFTIEGGGDDSSATVSIAENGQIREVWKSNTVQLGRLYRYVTLILGLKPAQHEYKVMGLAPYSTEYHGKRSLEFFRTIHRVEGTEIKNIQTIPDLYFSVRDVLESERFDGIAWGLQTYLEEVLCEWVVNNINHYGIYNVVFSGGVAQNIKACQKLNELPEVKEFWVGPISGDGSLGVGAAWLAHRQQGTTSLIGGLPTVYLGTEWDREAIDEALERHRLCDQHARVDQPTSEQVAAWIDQGYVVARFSGRMEFGQRALGNRSILADPRTHKSVECINQKIKFRDFWMPFTPSMLYEEVERLLENPKNVYSPFMXXXXXXXXXXXXXLFIRPTKPFVPRC
;
A
#
# COMPACT_ATOMS: atom_id res chain seq x y z
N MET A 1 36.26 -20.62 27.37
CA MET A 1 35.78 -19.59 26.43
C MET A 1 36.86 -18.51 26.31
N ASP A 2 37.22 -18.13 25.11
CA ASP A 2 38.24 -17.11 24.85
C ASP A 2 37.76 -15.75 25.41
N PRO A 3 38.52 -15.09 26.26
CA PRO A 3 38.16 -13.78 26.83
C PRO A 3 37.88 -12.70 25.78
N SER A 4 38.44 -12.84 24.57
CA SER A 4 38.22 -11.91 23.48
C SER A 4 36.80 -12.02 22.92
N VAL A 5 36.22 -13.22 22.97
CA VAL A 5 34.84 -13.51 22.50
C VAL A 5 33.82 -12.98 23.51
N SER A 6 34.12 -13.08 24.81
CA SER A 6 33.19 -12.57 25.84
C SER A 6 33.05 -11.03 25.77
N GLY A 7 34.18 -10.33 25.52
CA GLY A 7 34.14 -8.87 25.36
C GLY A 7 33.31 -8.42 24.14
N VAL A 8 33.40 -9.17 23.05
CA VAL A 8 32.62 -8.88 21.84
C VAL A 8 31.13 -9.16 22.09
N LEU A 9 30.82 -10.25 22.82
CA LEU A 9 29.47 -10.58 23.20
C LEU A 9 28.86 -9.55 24.16
N GLU A 10 29.66 -9.06 25.12
CA GLU A 10 29.22 -8.01 26.04
C GLU A 10 29.03 -6.67 25.31
N ALA A 11 29.91 -6.33 24.39
CA ALA A 11 29.77 -5.14 23.56
C ALA A 11 28.54 -5.26 22.64
N GLY A 12 28.36 -6.43 22.08
CA GLY A 12 27.17 -6.77 21.30
C GLY A 12 25.85 -6.69 22.07
N UNK A 13 25.98 -7.16 23.17
CA UNK A 13 24.93 -7.17 24.01
C UNK A 13 24.50 -5.85 24.45
N UNK A 14 25.39 -5.28 24.60
CA UNK A 14 25.18 -3.98 24.99
C UNK A 14 24.42 -3.22 23.99
N UNK A 15 24.75 -3.48 23.05
CA UNK A 15 24.09 -2.92 22.01
C UNK A 15 22.69 -3.39 21.88
N UNK A 16 22.80 -4.33 22.05
CA UNK A 16 21.68 -5.04 22.04
C UNK A 16 20.73 -4.64 23.07
N ARG A 17 21.18 -4.37 24.10
CA ARG A 17 20.40 -3.88 25.24
C ARG A 17 19.76 -2.53 24.93
N ARG A 18 20.27 -1.82 23.96
CA ARG A 18 19.72 -0.55 23.50
C ARG A 18 18.69 -0.73 22.39
N ASP A 19 18.66 -1.90 21.74
CA ASP A 19 17.72 -2.21 20.68
C ASP A 19 16.39 -2.64 21.27
N PRO A 20 15.28 -2.00 20.87
CA PRO A 20 13.94 -2.36 21.39
C PRO A 20 13.54 -3.83 21.16
N TYR A 21 14.04 -4.44 20.10
CA TYR A 21 13.77 -5.87 19.82
C TYR A 21 14.34 -6.77 20.92
N TYR A 22 15.63 -6.59 21.25
CA TYR A 22 16.26 -7.42 22.29
C TYR A 22 15.67 -7.17 23.67
N ALA A 23 15.32 -5.92 23.98
CA ALA A 23 14.65 -5.59 25.23
C ALA A 23 13.28 -6.26 25.33
N PHE A 24 12.56 -6.36 24.21
CA PHE A 24 11.29 -7.09 24.13
C PHE A 24 11.51 -8.60 24.36
N VAL A 25 12.46 -9.20 23.62
CA VAL A 25 12.76 -10.65 23.73
C VAL A 25 13.10 -11.03 25.16
N GLU A 26 14.01 -10.29 25.78
CA GLU A 26 14.46 -10.55 27.17
C GLU A 26 13.31 -10.58 28.16
N ARG A 27 12.36 -9.65 28.02
CA ARG A 27 11.18 -9.58 28.90
C ARG A 27 10.13 -10.60 28.53
N ALA A 28 9.94 -10.85 27.24
CA ALA A 28 8.91 -11.75 26.73
C ALA A 28 9.21 -13.23 27.06
N GLU A 29 10.49 -13.59 27.17
CA GLU A 29 10.90 -14.95 27.53
C GLU A 29 10.39 -15.37 28.91
N GLN A 30 10.18 -14.40 29.80
CA GLN A 30 9.74 -14.62 31.19
C GLN A 30 8.24 -14.36 31.36
N ALA A 31 7.53 -14.03 30.30
CA ALA A 31 6.13 -13.58 30.35
C ALA A 31 5.22 -14.49 29.54
N SER A 32 3.94 -14.53 29.90
CA SER A 32 2.95 -15.25 29.11
C SER A 32 2.67 -14.49 27.79
N PRO A 33 2.27 -15.19 26.72
CA PRO A 33 1.92 -14.51 25.44
C PRO A 33 0.87 -13.40 25.59
N LYS A 34 -0.01 -13.49 26.57
CA LYS A 34 -1.02 -12.46 26.85
C LYS A 34 -0.41 -11.10 27.26
N GLU A 35 0.80 -11.12 27.76
CA GLU A 35 1.50 -9.91 28.23
C GLU A 35 2.39 -9.31 27.15
N TRP A 36 2.60 -9.99 26.03
CA TRP A 36 3.57 -9.56 25.02
C TRP A 36 3.27 -8.15 24.45
N SER A 37 1.98 -7.84 24.20
CA SER A 37 1.62 -6.49 23.72
C SER A 37 1.97 -5.41 24.74
N ARG A 38 1.71 -5.67 26.02
CA ARG A 38 2.04 -4.74 27.10
C ARG A 38 3.56 -4.54 27.19
N ILE A 39 4.32 -5.63 27.13
CA ILE A 39 5.79 -5.59 27.17
C ILE A 39 6.33 -4.83 25.96
N GLY A 40 5.78 -5.09 24.77
CA GLY A 40 6.15 -4.39 23.55
C GLY A 40 5.95 -2.89 23.65
N ASN A 41 4.80 -2.48 24.19
CA ASN A 41 4.51 -1.06 24.37
C ASN A 41 5.43 -0.42 25.41
N MET A 42 5.77 -1.13 26.48
CA MET A 42 6.75 -0.63 27.47
C MET A 42 8.11 -0.40 26.81
N VAL A 43 8.57 -1.35 26.01
CA VAL A 43 9.87 -1.25 25.32
C VAL A 43 9.86 -0.09 24.31
N ARG A 44 8.77 0.04 23.53
CA ARG A 44 8.62 1.16 22.58
C ARG A 44 8.61 2.51 23.30
N MET A 45 7.94 2.58 24.45
CA MET A 45 7.87 3.80 25.27
C MET A 45 9.26 4.20 25.76
N GLU A 46 10.06 3.23 26.25
CA GLU A 46 11.44 3.46 26.67
C GLU A 46 12.30 3.94 25.51
N ALA A 47 12.12 3.35 24.32
CA ALA A 47 12.86 3.75 23.13
C ALA A 47 12.54 5.20 22.72
N VAL A 48 11.26 5.58 22.73
CA VAL A 48 10.82 6.95 22.40
C VAL A 48 11.39 7.93 23.43
N GLU A 49 11.27 7.62 24.73
CA GLU A 49 11.80 8.45 25.80
C GLU A 49 13.30 8.67 25.65
N ARG A 50 14.05 7.59 25.42
CA ARG A 50 15.51 7.62 25.29
C ARG A 50 16.01 8.36 24.07
N HIS A 51 15.37 8.12 22.91
CA HIS A 51 15.90 8.64 21.64
C HIS A 51 15.32 9.99 21.24
N LEU A 52 14.10 10.30 21.67
CA LEU A 52 13.42 11.54 21.30
C LEU A 52 13.23 12.51 22.49
N GLY A 53 13.53 12.08 23.71
CA GLY A 53 13.37 12.91 24.92
C GLY A 53 11.89 13.20 25.26
N ILE A 54 10.95 12.41 24.76
CA ILE A 54 9.54 12.60 25.03
C ILE A 54 9.15 11.88 26.31
N ALA A 55 8.60 12.60 27.28
CA ALA A 55 8.18 12.03 28.56
C ALA A 55 7.04 11.01 28.36
N ARG A 56 7.06 9.94 29.13
CA ARG A 56 6.12 8.79 29.01
C ARG A 56 4.67 9.19 29.04
N GLU A 57 4.30 10.16 29.86
CA GLU A 57 2.94 10.65 29.98
C GLU A 57 2.43 11.31 28.69
N ASN A 58 3.32 11.67 27.78
CA ASN A 58 2.98 12.26 26.48
C ASN A 58 2.97 11.23 25.35
N ILE A 59 3.24 9.95 25.66
CA ILE A 59 3.27 8.89 24.65
C ILE A 59 1.94 8.14 24.71
N ARG A 60 1.29 7.98 23.55
CA ARG A 60 0.02 7.25 23.43
C ARG A 60 0.17 6.20 22.33
N PHE A 61 -0.45 5.06 22.54
CA PHE A 61 -0.53 3.98 21.55
C PHE A 61 -1.97 3.86 21.08
N TYR A 62 -2.14 3.66 19.80
CA TYR A 62 -3.43 3.46 19.15
C TYR A 62 -3.42 2.10 18.48
N ARG A 63 -4.59 1.45 18.44
CA ARG A 63 -4.72 0.15 17.77
C ARG A 63 -4.41 0.33 16.28
N HIS A 64 -3.67 -0.62 15.73
CA HIS A 64 -3.24 -0.67 14.34
C HIS A 64 -4.44 -0.45 13.39
N GLU A 65 -5.51 -1.22 13.61
CA GLU A 65 -6.71 -1.19 12.77
C GLU A 65 -7.46 0.15 12.87
N ASP A 66 -7.47 0.76 14.04
CA ASP A 66 -8.14 2.05 14.24
C ASP A 66 -7.37 3.16 13.48
N CYS A 67 -6.04 3.05 13.43
CA CYS A 67 -5.23 3.97 12.63
C CYS A 67 -5.60 3.85 11.13
N HIS A 68 -5.74 2.62 10.62
CA HIS A 68 -6.16 2.39 9.23
C HIS A 68 -7.59 2.90 8.96
N LYS A 69 -8.53 2.65 9.88
CA LYS A 69 -9.93 3.11 9.73
C LYS A 69 -10.01 4.63 9.62
N ILE A 70 -9.36 5.31 10.59
CA ILE A 70 -9.37 6.77 10.65
C ILE A 70 -8.65 7.35 9.42
N TYR A 71 -7.48 6.81 9.09
CA TYR A 71 -6.76 7.27 7.91
C TYR A 71 -7.61 7.10 6.64
N GLY A 72 -8.20 5.94 6.44
CA GLY A 72 -9.04 5.68 5.27
C GLY A 72 -10.17 6.69 5.16
N TYR A 73 -10.95 6.82 6.23
CA TYR A 73 -12.15 7.67 6.24
C TYR A 73 -11.80 9.17 6.21
N ASP A 74 -10.85 9.61 7.04
CA ASP A 74 -10.54 11.05 7.13
C ASP A 74 -9.74 11.57 5.93
N SER A 75 -9.08 10.68 5.16
CA SER A 75 -8.45 11.06 3.90
C SER A 75 -9.48 11.24 2.76
N TRP A 76 -10.69 10.71 2.92
CA TRP A 76 -11.72 10.72 1.88
C TRP A 76 -12.29 12.13 1.70
N PRO A 77 -12.34 12.67 0.46
CA PRO A 77 -12.84 14.03 0.22
C PRO A 77 -14.31 14.21 0.62
N LYS A 78 -15.11 13.14 0.63
CA LYS A 78 -16.54 13.18 0.99
C LYS A 78 -16.81 12.68 2.41
N ARG A 79 -15.79 12.67 3.28
CA ARG A 79 -15.99 12.30 4.68
C ARG A 79 -17.08 13.18 5.28
N GLY A 80 -17.88 12.58 6.16
CA GLY A 80 -19.11 13.18 6.63
C GLY A 80 -20.33 12.52 6.01
N GLU A 81 -20.22 12.00 4.79
CA GLU A 81 -21.24 11.11 4.23
C GLU A 81 -21.13 9.73 4.90
N PRO A 82 -22.26 9.01 5.04
CA PRO A 82 -22.21 7.64 5.54
C PRO A 82 -21.36 6.74 4.64
N ALA A 83 -20.51 5.91 5.25
CA ALA A 83 -19.65 4.98 4.50
C ALA A 83 -19.41 3.69 5.31
N LEU A 84 -19.24 2.59 4.59
CA LEU A 84 -18.68 1.36 5.15
C LEU A 84 -17.15 1.45 5.03
N VAL A 85 -16.47 1.29 6.16
CA VAL A 85 -15.01 1.34 6.22
C VAL A 85 -14.49 -0.07 6.46
N PHE A 86 -13.81 -0.63 5.48
CA PHE A 86 -13.23 -1.97 5.51
C PHE A 86 -11.72 -1.86 5.73
N THR A 87 -11.18 -2.67 6.65
CA THR A 87 -9.73 -2.84 6.76
C THR A 87 -9.37 -4.32 6.62
N ILE A 88 -8.29 -4.62 5.88
CA ILE A 88 -7.72 -5.97 5.84
C ILE A 88 -6.20 -5.87 5.80
N GLU A 89 -5.57 -6.68 6.66
CA GLU A 89 -4.13 -6.71 6.86
C GLU A 89 -3.57 -8.14 6.85
N GLY A 90 -2.24 -8.23 6.82
CA GLY A 90 -1.54 -9.48 7.09
C GLY A 90 -1.54 -9.84 8.58
N GLY A 91 -1.81 -8.86 9.44
CA GLY A 91 -1.95 -9.01 10.89
C GLY A 91 -1.86 -7.67 11.56
N GLY A 92 -2.77 -7.40 12.47
CA GLY A 92 -2.79 -6.19 13.30
C GLY A 92 -2.60 -6.54 14.78
N ASP A 93 -3.02 -5.65 15.66
CA ASP A 93 -2.87 -5.84 17.11
C ASP A 93 -3.81 -6.94 17.63
N ASP A 94 -5.09 -6.89 17.28
CA ASP A 94 -6.07 -7.88 17.72
C ASP A 94 -7.05 -8.29 16.62
N SER A 95 -6.83 -7.81 15.40
CA SER A 95 -7.64 -8.20 14.26
C SER A 95 -6.83 -8.10 12.96
N SER A 96 -7.24 -8.86 11.97
CA SER A 96 -6.67 -8.85 10.62
C SER A 96 -7.67 -8.32 9.59
N ALA A 97 -8.96 -8.21 9.99
CA ALA A 97 -10.00 -7.65 9.13
C ALA A 97 -11.09 -7.00 9.99
N THR A 98 -11.61 -5.86 9.56
CA THR A 98 -12.72 -5.18 10.24
C THR A 98 -13.72 -4.60 9.26
N VAL A 99 -14.97 -4.45 9.70
CA VAL A 99 -15.99 -3.62 9.07
C VAL A 99 -16.44 -2.57 10.07
N SER A 100 -16.50 -1.34 9.65
CA SER A 100 -17.02 -0.24 10.48
C SER A 100 -18.01 0.61 9.69
N ILE A 101 -18.97 1.20 10.38
CA ILE A 101 -19.87 2.20 9.83
C ILE A 101 -19.37 3.57 10.26
N ALA A 102 -19.18 4.46 9.30
CA ALA A 102 -18.82 5.85 9.53
C ALA A 102 -20.04 6.71 9.21
N GLU A 103 -20.51 7.46 10.19
CA GLU A 103 -21.67 8.37 10.07
C GLU A 103 -21.49 9.55 11.01
N ASN A 104 -21.83 10.75 10.55
CA ASN A 104 -21.82 11.97 11.39
C ASN A 104 -20.46 12.19 12.09
N GLY A 105 -19.37 11.84 11.39
CA GLY A 105 -18.02 12.00 11.92
C GLY A 105 -17.59 10.95 12.94
N GLN A 106 -18.46 9.99 13.25
CA GLN A 106 -18.14 8.87 14.15
C GLN A 106 -17.90 7.60 13.33
N ILE A 107 -17.00 6.76 13.84
CA ILE A 107 -16.73 5.44 13.23
C ILE A 107 -17.01 4.38 14.30
N ARG A 108 -17.91 3.45 13.98
CA ARG A 108 -18.31 2.37 14.89
C ARG A 108 -18.01 1.02 14.24
N GLU A 109 -17.14 0.24 14.87
CA GLU A 109 -16.83 -1.11 14.44
C GLU A 109 -18.07 -2.01 14.57
N VAL A 110 -18.45 -2.71 13.51
CA VAL A 110 -19.61 -3.60 13.50
C VAL A 110 -19.19 -5.07 13.36
N TRP A 111 -17.98 -5.32 12.90
CA TRP A 111 -17.41 -6.67 12.82
C TRP A 111 -15.90 -6.61 12.83
N LYS A 112 -15.27 -7.61 13.42
CA LYS A 112 -13.83 -7.83 13.31
C LYS A 112 -13.46 -9.31 13.40
N SER A 113 -12.33 -9.67 12.83
CA SER A 113 -11.78 -11.01 12.91
C SER A 113 -10.25 -10.96 12.97
N ASN A 114 -9.66 -11.84 13.78
CA ASN A 114 -8.22 -12.07 13.79
C ASN A 114 -7.85 -13.39 13.09
N THR A 115 -8.82 -14.09 12.55
CA THR A 115 -8.59 -15.38 11.87
C THR A 115 -8.65 -15.27 10.34
N VAL A 116 -9.14 -14.16 9.80
CA VAL A 116 -9.12 -13.92 8.35
C VAL A 116 -7.67 -13.61 7.95
N GLN A 117 -7.09 -14.45 7.13
CA GLN A 117 -5.66 -14.38 6.83
C GLN A 117 -5.37 -14.02 5.35
N LEU A 118 -6.26 -13.25 4.70
CA LEU A 118 -6.12 -12.91 3.27
C LEU A 118 -4.78 -12.20 2.97
N GLY A 119 -4.42 -11.21 3.76
CA GLY A 119 -3.15 -10.50 3.59
C GLY A 119 -1.94 -11.41 3.86
N ARG A 120 -2.05 -12.26 4.89
CA ARG A 120 -1.00 -13.21 5.24
C ARG A 120 -0.85 -14.30 4.17
N LEU A 121 -1.97 -14.77 3.62
CA LEU A 121 -1.97 -15.73 2.52
C LEU A 121 -1.22 -15.15 1.30
N TYR A 122 -1.51 -13.90 0.96
CA TYR A 122 -0.84 -13.21 -0.14
C TYR A 122 0.68 -13.11 0.12
N ARG A 123 1.06 -12.79 1.35
CA ARG A 123 2.48 -12.71 1.78
C ARG A 123 3.16 -14.07 1.67
N TYR A 124 2.49 -15.16 2.08
CA TYR A 124 3.06 -16.51 2.01
C TYR A 124 3.22 -16.97 0.56
N VAL A 125 2.25 -16.71 -0.29
CA VAL A 125 2.39 -17.02 -1.73
C VAL A 125 3.55 -16.22 -2.34
N THR A 126 3.73 -14.96 -1.94
CA THR A 126 4.88 -14.15 -2.36
C THR A 126 6.19 -14.87 -2.02
N LEU A 127 6.29 -15.40 -0.80
CA LEU A 127 7.48 -16.15 -0.36
C LEU A 127 7.66 -17.46 -1.15
N ILE A 128 6.57 -18.22 -1.34
CA ILE A 128 6.58 -19.50 -2.08
C ILE A 128 7.07 -19.28 -3.53
N LEU A 129 6.70 -18.16 -4.13
CA LEU A 129 7.15 -17.81 -5.49
C LEU A 129 8.59 -17.27 -5.53
N GLY A 130 9.34 -17.35 -4.41
CA GLY A 130 10.73 -16.91 -4.34
C GLY A 130 10.92 -15.39 -4.29
N LEU A 131 9.83 -14.67 -4.01
CA LEU A 131 9.85 -13.21 -3.93
C LEU A 131 9.95 -12.75 -2.47
N LYS A 132 10.24 -11.48 -2.24
CA LYS A 132 10.45 -10.95 -0.88
C LYS A 132 9.11 -10.59 -0.23
N PRO A 133 8.68 -11.34 0.80
CA PRO A 133 7.41 -11.05 1.46
C PRO A 133 7.43 -9.69 2.17
N ALA A 134 6.28 -9.07 2.29
CA ALA A 134 6.04 -7.72 2.81
C ALA A 134 6.63 -6.60 1.92
N GLN A 135 7.15 -6.97 0.73
CA GLN A 135 7.69 -5.99 -0.22
C GLN A 135 7.30 -6.27 -1.67
N HIS A 136 7.11 -7.55 -2.05
CA HIS A 136 6.92 -7.91 -3.44
C HIS A 136 5.52 -8.46 -3.77
N GLU A 137 4.53 -8.27 -2.92
CA GLU A 137 3.15 -8.71 -3.18
C GLU A 137 2.62 -8.11 -4.49
N TYR A 138 3.01 -6.85 -4.78
CA TYR A 138 2.64 -6.20 -6.03
C TYR A 138 3.19 -6.92 -7.27
N LYS A 139 4.28 -7.69 -7.13
CA LYS A 139 4.82 -8.48 -8.24
C LYS A 139 3.93 -9.70 -8.52
N VAL A 140 3.40 -10.33 -7.46
CA VAL A 140 2.45 -11.44 -7.61
C VAL A 140 1.17 -10.93 -8.30
N MET A 141 0.64 -9.78 -7.84
CA MET A 141 -0.50 -9.14 -8.49
C MET A 141 -0.23 -8.84 -9.97
N GLY A 142 0.98 -8.31 -10.27
CA GLY A 142 1.39 -7.99 -11.66
C GLY A 142 1.62 -9.20 -12.53
N LEU A 143 1.92 -10.37 -11.93
CA LEU A 143 2.14 -11.61 -12.65
C LEU A 143 0.81 -12.29 -13.05
N ALA A 144 -0.25 -12.11 -12.24
CA ALA A 144 -1.52 -12.80 -12.42
C ALA A 144 -2.09 -12.68 -13.86
N PRO A 145 -2.07 -11.49 -14.52
CA PRO A 145 -2.59 -11.37 -15.89
C PRO A 145 -1.85 -12.16 -16.97
N TYR A 146 -0.68 -12.70 -16.65
CA TYR A 146 0.09 -13.50 -17.60
C TYR A 146 -0.37 -14.95 -17.66
N SER A 147 -1.35 -15.34 -16.84
CA SER A 147 -1.91 -16.68 -16.81
C SER A 147 -3.39 -16.66 -17.19
N THR A 148 -3.98 -17.85 -17.22
CA THR A 148 -5.40 -18.04 -17.57
C THR A 148 -6.03 -19.01 -16.58
N GLU A 149 -7.35 -19.12 -16.64
CA GLU A 149 -8.10 -20.08 -15.84
C GLU A 149 -7.54 -21.50 -15.99
N TYR A 150 -7.18 -21.89 -17.22
CA TYR A 150 -6.66 -23.25 -17.50
C TYR A 150 -5.44 -23.57 -16.61
N HIS A 151 -4.53 -22.62 -16.45
CA HIS A 151 -3.32 -22.84 -15.66
C HIS A 151 -3.49 -22.53 -14.17
N GLY A 152 -4.47 -21.71 -13.80
CA GLY A 152 -4.67 -21.31 -12.41
C GLY A 152 -5.80 -22.01 -11.68
N LYS A 153 -6.59 -22.84 -12.39
CA LYS A 153 -7.82 -23.46 -11.83
C LYS A 153 -7.57 -24.21 -10.55
N ARG A 154 -6.55 -25.09 -10.55
CA ARG A 154 -6.25 -25.93 -9.38
C ARG A 154 -5.83 -25.09 -8.16
N SER A 155 -5.04 -24.06 -8.39
CA SER A 155 -4.67 -23.11 -7.33
C SER A 155 -5.90 -22.37 -6.80
N LEU A 156 -6.77 -21.91 -7.68
CA LEU A 156 -8.01 -21.22 -7.29
C LEU A 156 -8.92 -22.14 -6.47
N GLU A 157 -9.12 -23.36 -6.94
CA GLU A 157 -9.93 -24.35 -6.21
C GLU A 157 -9.40 -24.59 -4.80
N PHE A 158 -8.08 -24.67 -4.66
CA PHE A 158 -7.46 -24.80 -3.33
C PHE A 158 -7.71 -23.56 -2.47
N PHE A 159 -7.47 -22.34 -3.01
CA PHE A 159 -7.67 -21.12 -2.23
C PHE A 159 -9.11 -20.99 -1.75
N ARG A 160 -10.09 -21.40 -2.56
CA ARG A 160 -11.52 -21.38 -2.21
C ARG A 160 -11.87 -22.31 -1.03
N THR A 161 -10.96 -23.22 -0.62
CA THR A 161 -11.18 -24.05 0.58
C THR A 161 -10.77 -23.34 1.88
N ILE A 162 -10.17 -22.16 1.80
CA ILE A 162 -9.62 -21.49 2.99
C ILE A 162 -10.67 -20.63 3.70
N HIS A 163 -11.33 -19.74 2.96
CA HIS A 163 -12.35 -18.84 3.52
C HIS A 163 -13.63 -18.88 2.69
N ARG A 164 -14.75 -18.52 3.33
CA ARG A 164 -16.02 -18.23 2.66
C ARG A 164 -16.65 -17.00 3.28
N VAL A 165 -17.54 -16.36 2.55
CA VAL A 165 -18.34 -15.26 3.07
C VAL A 165 -19.67 -15.83 3.60
N GLU A 166 -20.05 -15.48 4.82
CA GLU A 166 -21.33 -15.84 5.43
C GLU A 166 -22.02 -14.57 5.95
N GLY A 167 -23.06 -14.16 5.28
CA GLY A 167 -23.71 -12.87 5.59
C GLY A 167 -22.68 -11.75 5.44
N THR A 168 -22.44 -10.98 6.49
CA THR A 168 -21.53 -9.85 6.49
C THR A 168 -20.10 -10.21 6.92
N GLU A 169 -19.81 -11.50 7.15
CA GLU A 169 -18.55 -11.94 7.75
C GLU A 169 -17.74 -12.81 6.79
N ILE A 170 -16.42 -12.76 6.91
CA ILE A 170 -15.53 -13.75 6.31
C ILE A 170 -15.19 -14.79 7.37
N LYS A 171 -15.37 -16.07 7.05
CA LYS A 171 -15.09 -17.18 7.97
C LYS A 171 -14.13 -18.19 7.36
N ASN A 172 -13.33 -18.79 8.20
CA ASN A 172 -12.50 -19.92 7.79
C ASN A 172 -13.39 -21.15 7.56
N ILE A 173 -13.19 -21.82 6.44
CA ILE A 173 -13.91 -23.06 6.12
C ILE A 173 -13.36 -24.21 7.00
N GLN A 174 -12.05 -24.19 7.25
CA GLN A 174 -11.36 -25.21 8.01
C GLN A 174 -10.24 -24.60 8.84
N THR A 175 -9.89 -25.28 9.91
CA THR A 175 -8.70 -24.93 10.68
C THR A 175 -7.46 -25.44 9.95
N ILE A 176 -6.58 -24.54 9.57
CA ILE A 176 -5.31 -24.87 8.93
C ILE A 176 -4.21 -24.68 9.98
N PRO A 177 -3.61 -25.76 10.49
CA PRO A 177 -2.63 -25.64 11.58
C PRO A 177 -1.43 -24.75 11.22
N ASP A 178 -0.91 -24.90 10.01
CA ASP A 178 0.16 -24.05 9.51
C ASP A 178 -0.18 -23.64 8.07
N LEU A 179 -0.58 -22.40 7.93
CA LEU A 179 -1.02 -21.89 6.63
C LEU A 179 0.12 -21.90 5.59
N TYR A 180 1.35 -21.58 5.99
CA TYR A 180 2.48 -21.52 5.06
C TYR A 180 2.77 -22.90 4.46
N PHE A 181 2.97 -23.91 5.31
CA PHE A 181 3.32 -25.26 4.82
C PHE A 181 2.14 -25.88 4.05
N SER A 182 0.91 -25.67 4.51
CA SER A 182 -0.27 -26.19 3.81
C SER A 182 -0.40 -25.62 2.40
N VAL A 183 -0.18 -24.32 2.26
CA VAL A 183 -0.22 -23.64 0.95
C VAL A 183 0.94 -24.10 0.07
N ARG A 184 2.15 -24.15 0.63
CA ARG A 184 3.35 -24.59 -0.11
C ARG A 184 3.17 -26.01 -0.68
N ASP A 185 2.73 -26.93 0.16
CA ASP A 185 2.66 -28.34 -0.22
C ASP A 185 1.67 -28.60 -1.36
N VAL A 186 0.58 -27.82 -1.41
CA VAL A 186 -0.39 -27.92 -2.52
C VAL A 186 0.14 -27.27 -3.79
N LEU A 187 0.82 -26.12 -3.65
CA LEU A 187 1.22 -25.31 -4.80
C LEU A 187 2.58 -25.67 -5.41
N GLU A 188 3.36 -26.53 -4.75
CA GLU A 188 4.74 -26.85 -5.16
C GLU A 188 4.87 -27.34 -6.60
N SER A 189 3.84 -28.01 -7.12
CA SER A 189 3.85 -28.55 -8.50
C SER A 189 3.16 -27.64 -9.52
N GLU A 190 2.62 -26.51 -9.07
CA GLU A 190 1.84 -25.62 -9.91
C GLU A 190 2.71 -24.58 -10.61
N ARG A 191 2.26 -24.10 -11.76
CA ARG A 191 2.94 -23.01 -12.49
C ARG A 191 2.86 -21.72 -11.66
N PHE A 192 3.98 -21.02 -11.56
CA PHE A 192 4.07 -19.79 -10.75
C PHE A 192 3.08 -18.71 -11.19
N ASP A 193 2.84 -18.56 -12.50
CA ASP A 193 1.85 -17.62 -13.02
C ASP A 193 0.41 -18.09 -12.76
N GLY A 194 0.17 -19.42 -12.79
CA GLY A 194 -1.11 -20.00 -12.41
C GLY A 194 -1.44 -19.78 -10.95
N ILE A 195 -0.44 -19.93 -10.07
CA ILE A 195 -0.58 -19.64 -8.63
C ILE A 195 -0.98 -18.17 -8.44
N ALA A 196 -0.28 -17.25 -9.11
CA ALA A 196 -0.56 -15.82 -9.00
C ALA A 196 -1.98 -15.50 -9.48
N TRP A 197 -2.40 -16.10 -10.61
CA TRP A 197 -3.76 -15.92 -11.16
C TRP A 197 -4.82 -16.44 -10.19
N GLY A 198 -4.63 -17.66 -9.68
CA GLY A 198 -5.58 -18.27 -8.75
C GLY A 198 -5.74 -17.47 -7.46
N LEU A 199 -4.63 -17.02 -6.89
CA LEU A 199 -4.65 -16.19 -5.68
C LEU A 199 -5.37 -14.86 -5.91
N GLN A 200 -5.04 -14.18 -7.02
CA GLN A 200 -5.64 -12.88 -7.32
C GLN A 200 -7.15 -13.02 -7.56
N THR A 201 -7.57 -14.02 -8.35
CA THR A 201 -8.98 -14.29 -8.60
C THR A 201 -9.74 -14.57 -7.31
N TYR A 202 -9.18 -15.44 -6.47
CA TYR A 202 -9.78 -15.77 -5.17
C TYR A 202 -9.93 -14.53 -4.28
N LEU A 203 -8.90 -13.70 -4.20
CA LEU A 203 -8.95 -12.47 -3.41
C LEU A 203 -10.09 -11.55 -3.89
N GLU A 204 -10.18 -11.37 -5.20
CA GLU A 204 -11.22 -10.53 -5.81
C GLU A 204 -12.62 -11.08 -5.51
N GLU A 205 -12.81 -12.40 -5.63
CA GLU A 205 -14.10 -13.05 -5.34
C GLU A 205 -14.53 -12.81 -3.89
N VAL A 206 -13.65 -13.12 -2.94
CA VAL A 206 -13.97 -12.98 -1.50
C VAL A 206 -14.28 -11.52 -1.16
N LEU A 207 -13.47 -10.58 -1.65
CA LEU A 207 -13.67 -9.17 -1.35
C LEU A 207 -14.96 -8.62 -1.95
N CYS A 208 -15.27 -8.99 -3.20
CA CYS A 208 -16.49 -8.51 -3.87
C CYS A 208 -17.73 -9.04 -3.15
N GLU A 209 -17.79 -10.33 -2.86
CA GLU A 209 -18.91 -10.93 -2.14
C GLU A 209 -19.11 -10.29 -0.76
N TRP A 210 -17.99 -10.11 -0.04
CA TRP A 210 -18.02 -9.52 1.31
C TRP A 210 -18.55 -8.09 1.29
N VAL A 211 -18.07 -7.28 0.35
CA VAL A 211 -18.48 -5.87 0.25
C VAL A 211 -19.96 -5.77 -0.14
N VAL A 212 -20.41 -6.55 -1.15
CA VAL A 212 -21.81 -6.55 -1.60
C VAL A 212 -22.75 -6.95 -0.45
N ASN A 213 -22.38 -8.01 0.29
CA ASN A 213 -23.21 -8.48 1.41
C ASN A 213 -23.35 -7.41 2.50
N ASN A 214 -22.25 -6.70 2.80
CA ASN A 214 -22.27 -5.62 3.79
C ASN A 214 -23.11 -4.43 3.29
N ILE A 215 -22.98 -4.04 2.02
CA ILE A 215 -23.78 -2.97 1.42
C ILE A 215 -25.25 -3.32 1.54
N ASN A 216 -25.63 -4.53 1.15
CA ASN A 216 -27.02 -4.98 1.17
C ASN A 216 -27.59 -5.04 2.59
N HIS A 217 -26.76 -5.42 3.57
CA HIS A 217 -27.19 -5.54 4.97
C HIS A 217 -27.36 -4.17 5.64
N TYR A 218 -26.44 -3.24 5.40
CA TYR A 218 -26.45 -1.93 6.12
C TYR A 218 -27.10 -0.81 5.30
N GLY A 219 -27.33 -0.99 4.00
CA GLY A 219 -27.92 0.04 3.14
C GLY A 219 -26.99 1.24 2.91
N ILE A 220 -25.66 1.05 3.04
CA ILE A 220 -24.66 2.11 2.86
C ILE A 220 -23.82 1.76 1.65
N TYR A 221 -23.82 2.64 0.65
CA TYR A 221 -23.29 2.38 -0.69
C TYR A 221 -21.91 3.01 -0.96
N ASN A 222 -21.41 3.82 -0.02
CA ASN A 222 -20.06 4.39 -0.11
C ASN A 222 -19.10 3.46 0.63
N VAL A 223 -17.99 3.15 0.00
CA VAL A 223 -17.00 2.17 0.49
C VAL A 223 -15.65 2.86 0.64
N VAL A 224 -15.08 2.78 1.82
CA VAL A 224 -13.71 3.18 2.12
C VAL A 224 -12.93 1.90 2.42
N PHE A 225 -11.80 1.69 1.74
CA PHE A 225 -10.99 0.49 1.91
C PHE A 225 -9.57 0.89 2.34
N SER A 226 -9.05 0.28 3.40
CA SER A 226 -7.75 0.61 3.98
C SER A 226 -7.06 -0.66 4.51
N GLY A 227 -5.81 -0.53 4.94
CA GLY A 227 -4.98 -1.67 5.31
C GLY A 227 -4.14 -2.16 4.14
N GLY A 228 -3.22 -3.08 4.40
CA GLY A 228 -2.25 -3.56 3.41
C GLY A 228 -2.88 -4.17 2.17
N VAL A 229 -4.01 -4.89 2.33
CA VAL A 229 -4.70 -5.51 1.18
C VAL A 229 -5.30 -4.44 0.24
N ALA A 230 -5.61 -3.25 0.75
CA ALA A 230 -6.11 -2.15 -0.08
C ALA A 230 -5.03 -1.58 -1.03
N GLN A 231 -3.78 -2.03 -0.93
CA GLN A 231 -2.75 -1.72 -1.93
C GLN A 231 -2.90 -2.56 -3.21
N ASN A 232 -3.78 -3.57 -3.20
CA ASN A 232 -4.04 -4.39 -4.38
C ASN A 232 -4.98 -3.65 -5.33
N ILE A 233 -4.39 -2.93 -6.30
CA ILE A 233 -5.14 -2.06 -7.21
C ILE A 233 -6.11 -2.83 -8.11
N LYS A 234 -5.86 -4.14 -8.37
CA LYS A 234 -6.78 -4.97 -9.15
C LYS A 234 -8.05 -5.29 -8.34
N ALA A 235 -7.86 -5.65 -7.07
CA ALA A 235 -9.01 -5.85 -6.17
C ALA A 235 -9.78 -4.53 -5.99
N CYS A 236 -9.08 -3.41 -5.82
CA CYS A 236 -9.71 -2.08 -5.72
C CYS A 236 -10.52 -1.73 -6.97
N GLN A 237 -10.00 -2.08 -8.16
CA GLN A 237 -10.73 -1.91 -9.41
C GLN A 237 -12.04 -2.71 -9.38
N LYS A 238 -11.96 -4.00 -9.03
CA LYS A 238 -13.15 -4.88 -8.98
C LYS A 238 -14.20 -4.35 -8.00
N LEU A 239 -13.76 -3.91 -6.81
CA LEU A 239 -14.68 -3.34 -5.82
C LEU A 239 -15.34 -2.06 -6.36
N ASN A 240 -14.59 -1.19 -7.01
CA ASN A 240 -15.13 0.04 -7.59
C ASN A 240 -16.14 -0.26 -8.72
N GLU A 241 -15.89 -1.33 -9.49
CA GLU A 241 -16.77 -1.71 -10.62
C GLU A 241 -18.11 -2.31 -10.18
N LEU A 242 -18.24 -2.75 -8.91
CA LEU A 242 -19.49 -3.35 -8.40
C LEU A 242 -20.66 -2.37 -8.55
N PRO A 243 -21.80 -2.81 -9.13
CA PRO A 243 -22.97 -1.93 -9.28
C PRO A 243 -23.48 -1.35 -7.96
N GLU A 244 -23.33 -2.09 -6.87
CA GLU A 244 -23.77 -1.70 -5.54
C GLU A 244 -22.91 -0.59 -4.93
N VAL A 245 -21.69 -0.42 -5.38
CA VAL A 245 -20.78 0.60 -4.85
C VAL A 245 -21.03 1.94 -5.55
N LYS A 246 -21.50 2.92 -4.80
CA LYS A 246 -21.74 4.27 -5.31
C LYS A 246 -20.45 5.09 -5.37
N GLU A 247 -19.70 5.09 -4.27
CA GLU A 247 -18.40 5.77 -4.15
C GLU A 247 -17.40 4.80 -3.58
N PHE A 248 -16.19 4.81 -4.11
CA PHE A 248 -15.10 3.96 -3.63
C PHE A 248 -13.87 4.81 -3.34
N TRP A 249 -13.30 4.66 -2.16
CA TRP A 249 -12.12 5.42 -1.77
C TRP A 249 -11.04 4.54 -1.17
N VAL A 250 -9.82 4.78 -1.63
CA VAL A 250 -8.58 4.24 -1.03
C VAL A 250 -7.61 5.42 -0.91
N GLY A 251 -7.09 5.63 0.28
CA GLY A 251 -6.12 6.69 0.53
C GLY A 251 -4.77 6.46 -0.18
N PRO A 252 -3.95 7.50 -0.36
CA PRO A 252 -2.70 7.41 -1.14
C PRO A 252 -1.68 6.41 -0.59
N ILE A 253 -1.68 6.15 0.71
CA ILE A 253 -0.97 5.03 1.34
C ILE A 253 -1.99 4.28 2.17
N SER A 254 -2.43 3.12 1.71
CA SER A 254 -3.44 2.37 2.47
C SER A 254 -2.83 1.38 3.48
N GLY A 255 -1.56 0.99 3.31
CA GLY A 255 -0.88 0.08 4.24
C GLY A 255 -0.20 0.81 5.40
N ASP A 256 0.73 0.14 6.08
CA ASP A 256 1.34 0.58 7.35
C ASP A 256 1.99 1.97 7.30
N GLY A 257 2.38 2.46 6.12
CA GLY A 257 2.89 3.82 5.99
C GLY A 257 1.90 4.90 6.41
N SER A 258 0.61 4.59 6.49
CA SER A 258 -0.43 5.52 6.94
C SER A 258 -0.64 5.55 8.46
N LEU A 259 -0.09 4.58 9.20
CA LEU A 259 -0.37 4.41 10.64
C LEU A 259 -0.03 5.65 11.46
N GLY A 260 1.10 6.29 11.17
CA GLY A 260 1.48 7.52 11.87
C GLY A 260 0.48 8.65 11.67
N VAL A 261 -0.04 8.78 10.45
CA VAL A 261 -1.07 9.80 10.15
C VAL A 261 -2.38 9.43 10.85
N GLY A 262 -2.78 8.16 10.79
CA GLY A 262 -3.98 7.65 11.47
C GLY A 262 -3.91 7.89 12.98
N ALA A 263 -2.76 7.58 13.59
CA ALA A 263 -2.56 7.80 15.03
C ALA A 263 -2.65 9.29 15.39
N ALA A 264 -2.05 10.17 14.58
CA ALA A 264 -2.13 11.62 14.81
C ALA A 264 -3.57 12.12 14.70
N TRP A 265 -4.33 11.63 13.71
CA TRP A 265 -5.73 12.00 13.54
C TRP A 265 -6.61 11.45 14.69
N LEU A 266 -6.33 10.23 15.20
CA LEU A 266 -7.01 9.70 16.40
C LEU A 266 -6.74 10.58 17.62
N ALA A 267 -5.49 10.97 17.83
CA ALA A 267 -5.12 11.85 18.93
C ALA A 267 -5.88 13.19 18.85
N HIS A 268 -5.94 13.76 17.66
CA HIS A 268 -6.64 15.01 17.39
C HIS A 268 -8.15 14.90 17.70
N ARG A 269 -8.79 13.81 17.26
CA ARG A 269 -10.21 13.56 17.54
C ARG A 269 -10.48 13.45 19.04
N GLN A 270 -9.58 12.82 19.79
CA GLN A 270 -9.73 12.67 21.25
C GLN A 270 -9.64 14.00 22.00
N GLN A 271 -9.04 15.02 21.41
CA GLN A 271 -8.99 16.37 21.99
C GLN A 271 -10.28 17.18 21.74
N GLY A 272 -11.30 16.54 21.14
CA GLY A 272 -12.59 17.17 20.90
C GLY A 272 -12.64 18.13 19.71
N THR A 273 -11.59 18.16 18.91
CA THR A 273 -11.56 18.99 17.71
C THR A 273 -12.26 18.24 16.57
N THR A 274 -13.49 18.64 16.27
CA THR A 274 -14.29 18.01 15.21
C THR A 274 -14.03 18.60 13.84
N SER A 275 -13.36 19.76 13.77
CA SER A 275 -13.04 20.41 12.51
C SER A 275 -11.82 19.74 11.88
N LEU A 276 -12.00 18.53 11.37
CA LEU A 276 -10.98 17.92 10.59
C LEU A 276 -10.89 18.59 9.23
N ILE A 277 -9.69 18.78 8.79
CA ILE A 277 -9.35 19.25 7.45
C ILE A 277 -10.07 18.35 6.43
N GLY A 278 -10.64 18.93 5.39
CA GLY A 278 -11.41 18.21 4.38
C GLY A 278 -10.56 17.27 3.53
N GLY A 279 -10.44 16.03 3.95
CA GLY A 279 -9.64 15.02 3.27
C GLY A 279 -8.14 15.30 3.36
N LEU A 280 -7.35 14.61 2.56
CA LEU A 280 -5.92 14.86 2.44
C LEU A 280 -5.71 15.85 1.29
N PRO A 281 -5.33 17.10 1.57
CA PRO A 281 -5.33 18.14 0.54
C PRO A 281 -4.22 17.96 -0.51
N THR A 282 -3.15 17.28 -0.15
CA THR A 282 -2.01 17.04 -1.04
C THR A 282 -1.22 15.84 -0.55
N VAL A 283 -0.50 15.21 -1.47
CA VAL A 283 0.47 14.16 -1.13
C VAL A 283 1.92 14.63 -1.23
N TYR A 284 2.14 15.89 -1.59
CA TYR A 284 3.50 16.45 -1.68
C TYR A 284 3.91 16.96 -0.30
N LEU A 285 4.16 16.01 0.62
CA LEU A 285 4.41 16.29 2.04
C LEU A 285 5.86 16.06 2.46
N GLY A 286 6.65 15.43 1.61
CA GLY A 286 8.04 15.09 1.94
C GLY A 286 9.02 16.23 1.75
N THR A 287 10.29 15.91 1.80
CA THR A 287 11.38 16.89 1.71
C THR A 287 11.42 17.57 0.35
N GLU A 288 11.67 18.86 0.35
CA GLU A 288 11.98 19.68 -0.80
C GLU A 288 13.43 20.15 -0.69
N TRP A 289 14.09 20.28 -1.81
CA TRP A 289 15.49 20.72 -1.85
C TRP A 289 15.56 21.97 -2.72
N ASP A 290 16.24 22.99 -2.22
CA ASP A 290 16.43 24.23 -2.98
C ASP A 290 17.54 24.06 -4.01
N ARG A 291 17.74 25.09 -4.81
CA ARG A 291 18.71 25.09 -5.90
C ARG A 291 20.12 24.91 -5.38
N GLU A 292 20.45 25.55 -4.28
CA GLU A 292 21.78 25.52 -3.66
C GLU A 292 22.14 24.10 -3.23
N ALA A 293 21.23 23.41 -2.54
CA ALA A 293 21.44 22.01 -2.11
C ALA A 293 21.61 21.07 -3.32
N ILE A 294 20.87 21.32 -4.40
CA ILE A 294 21.00 20.52 -5.64
C ILE A 294 22.39 20.77 -6.26
N ASP A 295 22.78 22.03 -6.38
CA ASP A 295 24.09 22.40 -6.97
C ASP A 295 25.24 21.82 -6.17
N GLU A 296 25.19 21.89 -4.82
CA GLU A 296 26.17 21.25 -3.94
C GLU A 296 26.26 19.74 -4.18
N ALA A 297 25.09 19.08 -4.35
CA ALA A 297 25.07 17.63 -4.61
C ALA A 297 25.73 17.29 -5.96
N LEU A 298 25.44 18.10 -7.00
CA LEU A 298 26.03 17.91 -8.33
C LEU A 298 27.55 18.05 -8.27
N GLU A 299 28.05 19.06 -7.55
CA GLU A 299 29.50 19.27 -7.36
C GLU A 299 30.14 18.16 -6.55
N ARG A 300 29.54 17.80 -5.41
CA ARG A 300 30.05 16.75 -4.51
C ARG A 300 30.25 15.44 -5.25
N HIS A 301 29.32 15.11 -6.15
CA HIS A 301 29.36 13.87 -6.90
C HIS A 301 30.02 14.03 -8.27
N ARG A 302 30.54 15.21 -8.58
CA ARG A 302 31.27 15.53 -9.82
C ARG A 302 30.50 15.16 -11.09
N LEU A 303 29.17 15.35 -11.02
CA LEU A 303 28.28 14.91 -12.12
C LEU A 303 28.46 15.77 -13.37
N CYS A 304 28.76 17.05 -13.20
CA CYS A 304 29.00 17.95 -14.34
C CYS A 304 30.31 17.66 -15.08
N ASP A 305 31.22 16.89 -14.48
CA ASP A 305 32.44 16.46 -15.17
C ASP A 305 32.17 15.38 -16.22
N GLN A 306 31.07 14.64 -16.05
CA GLN A 306 30.75 13.47 -16.86
C GLN A 306 29.52 13.67 -17.73
N HIS A 307 28.69 14.67 -17.41
CA HIS A 307 27.39 14.85 -18.02
C HIS A 307 27.15 16.33 -18.36
N ALA A 308 26.49 16.54 -19.49
CA ALA A 308 26.05 17.89 -19.86
C ALA A 308 24.95 18.37 -18.94
N ARG A 309 25.01 19.63 -18.55
CA ARG A 309 23.98 20.29 -17.73
C ARG A 309 23.14 21.20 -18.63
N VAL A 310 21.84 21.10 -18.50
CA VAL A 310 20.87 22.03 -19.11
C VAL A 310 20.07 22.65 -17.98
N ASP A 311 20.20 23.93 -17.79
CA ASP A 311 19.48 24.61 -16.72
C ASP A 311 18.05 24.91 -17.12
N GLN A 312 17.11 24.57 -16.24
CA GLN A 312 15.68 24.88 -16.37
C GLN A 312 15.09 24.49 -17.74
N PRO A 313 15.16 23.20 -18.14
CA PRO A 313 14.58 22.80 -19.41
C PRO A 313 13.08 23.09 -19.45
N THR A 314 12.59 23.60 -20.57
CA THR A 314 11.15 23.84 -20.73
C THR A 314 10.39 22.52 -20.89
N SER A 315 9.07 22.56 -20.70
CA SER A 315 8.23 21.38 -20.91
C SER A 315 8.34 20.86 -22.34
N GLU A 316 8.47 21.75 -23.32
CA GLU A 316 8.62 21.41 -24.74
C GLU A 316 9.96 20.68 -25.00
N GLN A 317 11.03 21.13 -24.35
CA GLN A 317 12.33 20.46 -24.45
C GLN A 317 12.27 19.06 -23.85
N VAL A 318 11.65 18.90 -22.67
CA VAL A 318 11.48 17.60 -22.02
C VAL A 318 10.62 16.68 -22.90
N ALA A 319 9.52 17.20 -23.47
CA ALA A 319 8.67 16.44 -24.37
C ALA A 319 9.44 15.99 -25.62
N ALA A 320 10.27 16.88 -26.20
CA ALA A 320 11.09 16.55 -27.36
C ALA A 320 12.11 15.43 -27.05
N TRP A 321 12.72 15.45 -25.88
CA TRP A 321 13.62 14.37 -25.46
C TRP A 321 12.87 13.04 -25.33
N ILE A 322 11.69 13.05 -24.72
CA ILE A 322 10.88 11.83 -24.58
C ILE A 322 10.48 11.30 -25.97
N ASP A 323 10.07 12.19 -26.87
CA ASP A 323 9.68 11.85 -28.25
C ASP A 323 10.86 11.25 -29.05
N GLN A 324 12.09 11.68 -28.74
CA GLN A 324 13.33 11.11 -29.32
C GLN A 324 13.72 9.77 -28.68
N GLY A 325 12.97 9.29 -27.68
CA GLY A 325 13.21 8.00 -27.03
C GLY A 325 14.10 8.05 -25.80
N TYR A 326 14.40 9.24 -25.29
CA TYR A 326 15.15 9.35 -24.03
C TYR A 326 14.26 9.02 -22.84
N VAL A 327 14.87 8.48 -21.79
CA VAL A 327 14.24 8.28 -20.48
C VAL A 327 14.63 9.48 -19.62
N VAL A 328 13.63 10.18 -19.08
CA VAL A 328 13.83 11.40 -18.30
C VAL A 328 13.46 11.13 -16.84
N ALA A 329 14.40 11.36 -15.92
CA ALA A 329 14.12 11.33 -14.48
C ALA A 329 13.80 12.75 -14.01
N ARG A 330 12.67 12.92 -13.34
CA ARG A 330 12.24 14.22 -12.82
C ARG A 330 12.42 14.27 -11.31
N PHE A 331 13.08 15.34 -10.84
CA PHE A 331 13.25 15.63 -9.43
C PHE A 331 12.85 17.10 -9.24
N SER A 332 11.72 17.35 -8.58
CA SER A 332 11.15 18.71 -8.50
C SER A 332 10.26 18.83 -7.25
N GLY A 333 10.30 19.98 -6.58
CA GLY A 333 9.41 20.27 -5.46
C GLY A 333 9.46 19.25 -4.33
N ARG A 334 8.40 19.21 -3.52
CA ARG A 334 8.29 18.29 -2.38
C ARG A 334 8.04 16.85 -2.82
N MET A 335 8.70 15.92 -2.16
CA MET A 335 8.55 14.48 -2.43
C MET A 335 7.12 14.02 -2.07
N GLU A 336 6.63 13.05 -2.85
CA GLU A 336 5.31 12.47 -2.63
C GLU A 336 5.27 11.61 -1.35
N PHE A 337 4.20 11.74 -0.58
CA PHE A 337 3.85 10.84 0.51
C PHE A 337 3.21 9.59 -0.11
N GLY A 338 3.88 8.46 0.00
CA GLY A 338 3.39 7.20 -0.53
C GLY A 338 4.40 6.45 -1.39
N GLN A 339 4.03 5.24 -1.78
CA GLN A 339 4.89 4.38 -2.57
C GLN A 339 4.85 4.67 -4.08
N ARG A 340 4.00 5.60 -4.49
CA ARG A 340 3.82 5.93 -5.91
C ARG A 340 4.51 7.25 -6.26
N ALA A 341 5.28 7.25 -7.34
CA ALA A 341 5.74 8.49 -7.95
C ALA A 341 4.54 9.19 -8.59
N LEU A 342 4.35 10.48 -8.30
CA LEU A 342 3.19 11.25 -8.77
C LEU A 342 3.62 12.57 -9.41
N GLY A 343 4.79 12.55 -10.07
CA GLY A 343 5.28 13.67 -10.87
C GLY A 343 6.56 14.30 -10.34
N ASN A 344 6.79 14.30 -9.04
CA ASN A 344 7.94 15.02 -8.46
C ASN A 344 9.19 14.14 -8.33
N ARG A 345 9.04 12.84 -8.17
CA ARG A 345 10.14 11.86 -8.18
C ARG A 345 9.80 10.78 -9.20
N SER A 346 9.74 11.16 -10.48
CA SER A 346 9.20 10.32 -11.55
C SER A 346 10.23 10.04 -12.63
N ILE A 347 10.13 8.84 -13.21
CA ILE A 347 10.85 8.47 -14.42
C ILE A 347 9.82 8.47 -15.56
N LEU A 348 10.10 9.24 -16.61
CA LEU A 348 9.21 9.45 -17.74
C LEU A 348 9.84 8.85 -19.00
N ALA A 349 9.03 8.26 -19.86
CA ALA A 349 9.50 7.69 -21.12
C ALA A 349 8.36 7.59 -22.13
N ASP A 350 8.69 7.42 -23.39
CA ASP A 350 7.71 7.28 -24.46
C ASP A 350 6.92 5.97 -24.29
N PRO A 351 5.57 6.05 -24.14
CA PRO A 351 4.76 4.85 -23.99
C PRO A 351 4.50 4.08 -25.29
N ARG A 352 4.88 4.63 -26.44
CA ARG A 352 4.61 4.04 -27.77
C ARG A 352 5.51 2.86 -28.11
N THR A 353 6.60 2.65 -27.36
CA THR A 353 7.58 1.60 -27.69
C THR A 353 7.90 0.69 -26.49
N HIS A 354 8.04 -0.61 -26.78
CA HIS A 354 8.51 -1.58 -25.79
C HIS A 354 9.94 -1.31 -25.33
N LYS A 355 10.75 -0.63 -26.14
CA LYS A 355 12.14 -0.28 -25.79
C LYS A 355 12.20 0.54 -24.50
N SER A 356 11.25 1.43 -24.30
CA SER A 356 11.16 2.24 -23.07
C SER A 356 10.97 1.34 -21.84
N VAL A 357 10.06 0.37 -21.94
CA VAL A 357 9.77 -0.60 -20.87
C VAL A 357 11.02 -1.43 -20.55
N GLU A 358 11.65 -1.98 -21.58
CA GLU A 358 12.87 -2.78 -21.42
C GLU A 358 14.00 -1.97 -20.79
N CYS A 359 14.25 -0.77 -21.32
CA CYS A 359 15.30 0.12 -20.80
C CYS A 359 15.11 0.40 -19.32
N ILE A 360 13.89 0.80 -18.91
CA ILE A 360 13.63 1.14 -17.51
C ILE A 360 13.71 -0.10 -16.63
N ASN A 361 13.11 -1.23 -17.04
CA ASN A 361 13.13 -2.44 -16.24
C ASN A 361 14.54 -3.03 -16.10
N GLN A 362 15.30 -3.10 -17.19
CA GLN A 362 16.61 -3.77 -17.20
C GLN A 362 17.75 -2.88 -16.70
N LYS A 363 17.77 -1.58 -17.09
CA LYS A 363 18.93 -0.71 -16.87
C LYS A 363 18.77 0.25 -15.69
N ILE A 364 17.53 0.56 -15.28
CA ILE A 364 17.28 1.57 -14.25
C ILE A 364 16.73 0.93 -12.99
N LYS A 365 15.66 0.13 -13.11
CA LYS A 365 14.97 -0.44 -11.94
C LYS A 365 15.41 -1.86 -11.60
N PHE A 366 16.11 -2.56 -12.50
CA PHE A 366 16.58 -3.93 -12.29
C PHE A 366 15.45 -4.81 -11.75
N ARG A 367 14.32 -4.86 -12.48
CA ARG A 367 13.12 -5.57 -12.02
C ARG A 367 12.55 -6.50 -13.09
N ASP A 368 11.60 -7.32 -12.68
CA ASP A 368 11.02 -8.37 -13.50
C ASP A 368 10.33 -7.82 -14.76
N PHE A 369 10.41 -8.56 -15.86
CA PHE A 369 9.90 -8.14 -17.17
C PHE A 369 8.39 -7.91 -17.19
N TRP A 370 7.65 -8.60 -16.32
CA TRP A 370 6.18 -8.49 -16.25
C TRP A 370 5.70 -7.24 -15.52
N MET A 371 6.60 -6.45 -14.94
CA MET A 371 6.19 -5.28 -14.19
C MET A 371 5.72 -4.15 -15.11
N PRO A 372 4.46 -3.69 -14.95
CA PRO A 372 3.91 -2.66 -15.82
C PRO A 372 4.35 -1.26 -15.41
N PHE A 373 4.09 -0.31 -16.30
CA PHE A 373 4.21 1.12 -16.04
C PHE A 373 2.84 1.77 -16.15
N THR A 374 2.69 2.90 -15.47
CA THR A 374 1.44 3.65 -15.48
C THR A 374 1.55 4.75 -16.54
N PRO A 375 0.68 4.78 -17.54
CA PRO A 375 0.66 5.90 -18.48
C PRO A 375 0.14 7.17 -17.81
N SER A 376 0.73 8.31 -18.17
CA SER A 376 0.19 9.63 -17.85
C SER A 376 -0.55 10.14 -19.07
N MET A 377 -1.70 10.76 -18.85
CA MET A 377 -2.51 11.28 -19.95
C MET A 377 -3.19 12.58 -19.55
N LEU A 378 -3.62 13.36 -20.52
CA LEU A 378 -4.43 14.55 -20.28
C LEU A 378 -5.81 14.14 -19.75
N TYR A 379 -6.33 14.91 -18.80
CA TYR A 379 -7.63 14.59 -18.18
C TYR A 379 -8.76 14.57 -19.22
N GLU A 380 -8.69 15.44 -20.22
CA GLU A 380 -9.69 15.53 -21.31
C GLU A 380 -9.75 14.26 -22.15
N GLU A 381 -8.68 13.46 -22.13
CA GLU A 381 -8.61 12.22 -22.89
C GLU A 381 -9.15 11.01 -22.13
N VAL A 382 -9.50 11.20 -20.85
CA VAL A 382 -9.91 10.07 -19.97
C VAL A 382 -11.14 9.37 -20.55
N GLU A 383 -12.17 10.14 -20.92
CA GLU A 383 -13.43 9.55 -21.45
C GLU A 383 -13.21 8.81 -22.76
N ARG A 384 -12.24 9.24 -23.56
CA ARG A 384 -11.94 8.61 -24.86
C ARG A 384 -11.07 7.35 -24.69
N LEU A 385 -10.23 7.33 -23.67
CA LEU A 385 -9.21 6.29 -23.54
C LEU A 385 -9.54 5.23 -22.48
N LEU A 386 -10.41 5.55 -21.52
CA LEU A 386 -10.67 4.69 -20.37
C LEU A 386 -12.13 4.34 -20.21
N GLU A 387 -12.37 3.13 -19.74
CA GLU A 387 -13.67 2.72 -19.23
C GLU A 387 -13.81 3.20 -17.80
N ASN A 388 -14.45 4.36 -17.62
CA ASN A 388 -14.64 4.98 -16.30
C ASN A 388 -16.11 5.40 -16.11
N PRO A 389 -17.06 4.43 -16.13
CA PRO A 389 -18.49 4.75 -16.13
C PRO A 389 -18.97 5.45 -14.86
N LYS A 390 -18.22 5.37 -13.77
CA LYS A 390 -18.55 6.04 -12.50
C LYS A 390 -17.82 7.38 -12.34
N ASN A 391 -17.11 7.81 -13.36
CA ASN A 391 -16.32 9.05 -13.34
C ASN A 391 -15.40 9.12 -12.11
N VAL A 392 -14.71 8.04 -11.83
CA VAL A 392 -13.84 7.93 -10.65
C VAL A 392 -12.63 8.84 -10.79
N TYR A 393 -12.40 9.65 -9.77
CA TYR A 393 -11.20 10.46 -9.64
C TYR A 393 -10.16 9.69 -8.83
N SER A 394 -9.06 9.30 -9.46
CA SER A 394 -8.02 8.48 -8.84
C SER A 394 -6.65 9.17 -8.90
N PRO A 395 -6.44 10.19 -8.04
CA PRO A 395 -5.21 11.00 -8.12
C PRO A 395 -3.97 10.31 -7.56
N PHE A 396 -4.12 9.16 -6.90
CA PHE A 396 -3.02 8.51 -6.17
C PHE A 396 -2.70 7.12 -6.71
N MET A 397 -3.15 6.83 -7.94
CA MET A 397 -2.94 5.52 -8.55
C MET A 397 -3.56 4.35 -7.73
N UNK A 398 -4.57 4.61 -7.08
CA UNK A 398 -5.32 3.68 -6.26
C UNK A 398 -6.46 2.96 -6.92
N UNK A 399 -6.79 3.37 -8.38
CA UNK A 399 -7.71 2.59 -9.00
C UNK A 399 -7.19 2.27 -10.36
N UNK A 400 -7.57 1.27 -10.88
CA UNK A 400 -7.21 0.92 -12.17
C UNK A 400 -8.45 1.06 -12.97
N UNK A 401 -8.42 1.48 -14.10
CA UNK A 401 -9.49 1.53 -15.04
C UNK A 401 -9.13 0.66 -16.20
N UNK A 402 -9.95 0.27 -16.76
CA UNK A 402 -9.72 -0.55 -17.89
C UNK A 402 -9.71 0.34 -19.11
N UNK A 403 -8.84 0.10 -19.89
CA UNK A 403 -8.67 0.86 -21.10
C UNK A 403 -9.52 0.33 -22.19
N UNK A 404 -9.93 1.07 -23.03
CA UNK A 404 -10.72 0.70 -24.14
C UNK A 404 -10.02 -0.10 -25.18
N UNK A 405 -8.64 -0.14 -25.12
CA UNK A 405 -7.80 -0.92 -25.96
C UNK A 405 -6.94 -1.82 -25.12
N UNK A 406 -6.97 -2.78 -24.97
CA UNK A 406 -6.36 -3.79 -24.26
C UNK A 406 -5.12 -3.47 -23.48
N UNK A 407 -5.09 -2.50 -22.84
CA UNK A 407 -3.99 -2.42 -21.94
C UNK A 407 -4.43 -2.12 -20.59
N UNK A 408 -4.33 -2.95 -19.82
CA UNK A 408 -4.67 -2.77 -18.47
C UNK A 408 -3.54 -2.16 -17.78
N UNK A 409 -3.68 -1.19 -17.61
CA UNK A 409 -2.68 -0.51 -16.89
C UNK A 409 -3.19 0.08 -15.63
N UNK A 410 -2.57 0.18 -14.77
CA UNK A 410 -2.80 0.97 -13.71
C UNK A 410 -2.77 2.33 -14.17
N LEU A 411 -3.62 3.09 -13.97
CA LEU A 411 -3.78 4.43 -14.53
C LEU A 411 -3.82 5.54 -13.49
N PHE A 412 -3.02 6.53 -13.79
CA PHE A 412 -2.99 7.78 -13.01
C PHE A 412 -3.76 8.84 -13.79
N ILE A 413 -4.88 9.33 -13.23
CA ILE A 413 -5.72 10.36 -13.85
C ILE A 413 -5.46 11.68 -13.14
N ARG A 414 -4.93 12.66 -13.85
CA ARG A 414 -4.73 14.03 -13.34
C ARG A 414 -5.73 14.99 -13.98
N PRO A 415 -6.33 15.90 -13.21
CA PRO A 415 -7.11 16.98 -13.81
C PRO A 415 -6.20 17.94 -14.59
N THR A 416 -6.73 18.52 -15.63
CA THR A 416 -6.00 19.43 -16.53
C THR A 416 -5.80 20.84 -16.01
N LYS A 417 -6.48 21.20 -14.95
CA LYS A 417 -6.07 22.43 -14.27
C LYS A 417 -4.72 22.13 -13.64
N PRO A 418 -3.68 22.76 -14.13
CA PRO A 418 -2.35 22.41 -13.69
C PRO A 418 -2.25 22.65 -12.20
N PHE A 419 -2.00 21.60 -11.46
CA PHE A 419 -1.15 21.80 -10.33
C PHE A 419 0.20 22.13 -10.98
N VAL A 420 0.33 23.36 -11.44
CA VAL A 420 1.64 23.92 -11.79
C VAL A 420 2.30 24.12 -10.45
N PRO A 421 3.35 23.38 -10.12
CA PRO A 421 4.21 23.89 -9.07
C PRO A 421 4.67 25.22 -9.64
N ARG A 422 4.23 26.30 -9.07
CA ARG A 422 4.85 27.59 -9.37
C ARG A 422 6.31 27.42 -8.92
N CYS A 423 7.21 27.53 -9.88
CA CYS A 423 8.64 27.64 -9.62
C CYS A 423 8.88 28.85 -8.69
#